data_0968cf05fcce0d904dd2b231e6c4b36b
#
_entry.id   0968cf05fcce0d904dd2b231e6c4b36b
#
_cell.length_a   1.000
_cell.length_b   1.000
_cell.length_c   1.000
_cell.angle_alpha   90.00
_cell.angle_beta   90.00
_cell.angle_gamma   90.00
#
_symmetry.space_group_name_H-M   'P 1'
#
loop_
_entity.id
_entity.type
_entity.pdbx_description
1 polymer ?
#
loop_
_entity_poly.entity_id
_entity_poly.type
_entity_poly.pdbx_seq_one_letter_code
_entity_poly.pdbx_strand_id
1 'polypeptide(L)'
;MGKAKKLAAPRPNVTDPRFDVKIHGVRAEPLVVVVVPTRELAIQIFDEARRLCYRSMLRPCVAYGGYSKGMNIEELRKGCDILIGTPGRLCDLMDKPEVLSMNRVK
;
A
#
# COMPACT_ATOMS: atom_id res chain seq x y z
N MET A 1 14.48 0.68 -10.02
CA MET A 1 14.03 0.61 -11.27
C MET A 1 12.76 1.29 -11.58
N GLY A 2 12.85 2.16 -12.50
CA GLY A 2 11.70 2.93 -12.88
C GLY A 2 10.58 2.10 -13.42
N LYS A 3 10.91 0.97 -13.96
CA LYS A 3 9.89 0.11 -14.49
C LYS A 3 8.95 -0.41 -13.46
N ALA A 4 9.49 -0.75 -12.31
CA ALA A 4 8.63 -1.24 -11.26
C ALA A 4 7.64 -0.18 -10.86
N LYS A 5 8.06 1.05 -10.85
CA LYS A 5 7.14 2.10 -10.54
C LYS A 5 6.06 2.22 -11.56
N LYS A 6 6.40 2.08 -12.81
CA LYS A 6 5.40 2.13 -13.82
C LYS A 6 4.39 1.04 -13.67
N LEU A 7 4.87 -0.13 -13.28
CA LEU A 7 3.96 -1.23 -13.13
C LEU A 7 2.97 -1.02 -12.02
N ALA A 8 3.44 -0.41 -10.98
CA ALA A 8 2.54 -0.18 -9.88
C ALA A 8 1.66 0.98 -10.16
N ALA A 9 1.95 1.65 -11.21
CA ALA A 9 1.26 2.83 -11.43
C ALA A 9 -0.12 2.59 -11.78
N PRO A 10 -0.64 3.27 -12.47
CA PRO A 10 -2.01 3.59 -12.29
C PRO A 10 -2.83 2.38 -12.41
N ARG A 11 -3.71 2.25 -11.57
CA ARG A 11 -4.71 1.24 -11.71
C ARG A 11 -5.46 1.57 -12.98
N PRO A 12 -5.83 0.56 -13.72
CA PRO A 12 -6.53 0.78 -14.98
C PRO A 12 -7.81 1.55 -14.84
N ASN A 13 -8.39 1.47 -13.69
CA ASN A 13 -9.66 2.17 -13.47
C ASN A 13 -9.49 3.47 -12.74
N VAL A 14 -8.31 4.01 -12.78
CA VAL A 14 -8.04 5.25 -12.08
C VAL A 14 -8.88 6.39 -12.64
N THR A 15 -9.34 6.27 -13.84
CA THR A 15 -10.21 7.29 -14.40
C THR A 15 -11.65 7.14 -13.98
N ASP A 16 -11.95 6.08 -13.30
CA ASP A 16 -13.29 5.86 -12.80
C ASP A 16 -13.57 6.90 -11.73
N PRO A 17 -14.69 7.58 -11.79
CA PRO A 17 -15.02 8.59 -10.78
C PRO A 17 -14.94 8.08 -9.35
N ARG A 18 -15.15 6.81 -9.14
CA ARG A 18 -15.06 6.26 -7.81
C ARG A 18 -13.66 6.38 -7.23
N PHE A 19 -12.66 6.55 -8.09
CA PHE A 19 -11.28 6.63 -7.66
C PHE A 19 -10.72 8.02 -7.79
N ASP A 20 -11.57 9.00 -7.65
CA ASP A 20 -11.12 10.38 -7.75
C ASP A 20 -10.42 10.78 -6.47
N VAL A 21 -9.20 10.33 -6.34
CA VAL A 21 -8.41 10.60 -5.16
C VAL A 21 -8.11 12.05 -4.97
N LYS A 22 -8.14 12.79 -6.04
CA LYS A 22 -7.85 14.20 -5.96
C LYS A 22 -8.80 14.89 -5.04
N ILE A 23 -10.02 14.46 -5.09
CA ILE A 23 -11.05 15.16 -4.35
C ILE A 23 -11.20 14.61 -2.97
N HIS A 24 -11.15 13.30 -2.85
CA HIS A 24 -11.56 12.71 -1.60
C HIS A 24 -10.44 12.09 -0.79
N GLY A 25 -9.29 11.88 -1.39
CA GLY A 25 -8.24 11.20 -0.68
C GLY A 25 -8.73 9.84 -0.25
N VAL A 26 -8.77 8.92 -1.17
CA VAL A 26 -9.28 7.60 -0.88
C VAL A 26 -8.42 6.92 0.17
N ARG A 27 -9.03 6.34 1.16
CA ARG A 27 -8.29 5.58 2.14
C ARG A 27 -7.99 4.20 1.59
N ALA A 28 -6.88 3.62 2.03
CA ALA A 28 -6.50 2.29 1.60
C ALA A 28 -7.32 1.25 2.33
N GLU A 29 -7.74 0.23 1.61
CA GLU A 29 -8.50 -0.87 2.19
C GLU A 29 -7.89 -2.18 1.70
N PRO A 30 -6.75 -2.58 2.25
CA PRO A 30 -6.09 -3.79 1.77
C PRO A 30 -6.90 -5.04 2.04
N LEU A 31 -6.72 -6.02 1.19
CA LEU A 31 -7.33 -7.32 1.35
C LEU A 31 -6.44 -8.23 2.17
N VAL A 32 -5.14 -8.01 2.10
CA VAL A 32 -4.16 -8.83 2.79
C VAL A 32 -3.17 -7.95 3.51
N VAL A 33 -2.85 -8.29 4.74
CA VAL A 33 -1.83 -7.59 5.50
C VAL A 33 -0.80 -8.60 5.96
N VAL A 34 0.46 -8.32 5.69
CA VAL A 34 1.57 -9.17 6.10
C VAL A 34 2.39 -8.42 7.14
N VAL A 35 2.45 -8.96 8.34
CA VAL A 35 3.19 -8.32 9.42
C VAL A 35 4.52 -9.00 9.59
N VAL A 36 5.59 -8.23 9.55
CA VAL A 36 6.94 -8.76 9.67
C VAL A 36 7.69 -8.01 10.75
N PRO A 37 8.67 -8.66 11.38
CA PRO A 37 9.35 -8.05 12.54
C PRO A 37 10.38 -6.99 12.19
N THR A 38 10.94 -7.01 11.00
CA THR A 38 12.00 -6.06 10.66
C THR A 38 11.72 -5.39 9.33
N ARG A 39 12.31 -4.22 9.16
CA ARG A 39 12.14 -3.50 7.90
C ARG A 39 12.83 -4.21 6.75
N GLU A 40 13.94 -4.90 7.03
CA GLU A 40 14.64 -5.64 5.98
C GLU A 40 13.75 -6.72 5.41
N LEU A 41 13.04 -7.41 6.28
CA LEU A 41 12.14 -8.46 5.83
C LEU A 41 10.94 -7.84 5.11
N ALA A 42 10.47 -6.70 5.58
CA ALA A 42 9.37 -6.02 4.91
C ALA A 42 9.74 -5.68 3.48
N ILE A 43 10.96 -5.17 3.28
CA ILE A 43 11.42 -4.83 1.94
C ILE A 43 11.54 -6.06 1.06
N GLN A 44 12.07 -7.15 1.61
CA GLN A 44 12.19 -8.38 0.86
C GLN A 44 10.84 -8.91 0.41
N ILE A 45 9.89 -8.94 1.31
CA ILE A 45 8.57 -9.46 0.98
C ILE A 45 7.85 -8.53 0.02
N PHE A 46 8.05 -7.24 0.19
CA PHE A 46 7.46 -6.29 -0.74
C PHE A 46 8.01 -6.50 -2.16
N ASP A 47 9.31 -6.75 -2.27
CA ASP A 47 9.90 -7.02 -3.59
C ASP A 47 9.31 -8.26 -4.21
N GLU A 48 9.09 -9.30 -3.40
CA GLU A 48 8.46 -10.50 -3.90
C GLU A 48 7.02 -10.23 -4.33
N ALA A 49 6.31 -9.47 -3.52
CA ALA A 49 4.93 -9.15 -3.86
C ALA A 49 4.84 -8.37 -5.16
N ARG A 50 5.77 -7.44 -5.36
CA ARG A 50 5.78 -6.68 -6.61
C ARG A 50 5.95 -7.59 -7.81
N ARG A 51 6.83 -8.57 -7.68
CA ARG A 51 7.04 -9.50 -8.80
C ARG A 51 5.82 -10.35 -9.05
N LEU A 52 5.19 -10.83 -7.99
CA LEU A 52 4.00 -11.66 -8.14
C LEU A 52 2.82 -10.88 -8.70
N CYS A 53 2.73 -9.62 -8.38
CA CYS A 53 1.61 -8.81 -8.82
C CYS A 53 1.86 -8.10 -10.14
N TYR A 54 2.99 -8.36 -10.75
CA TYR A 54 3.46 -7.63 -11.92
C TYR A 54 2.38 -7.45 -12.99
N ARG A 55 1.67 -8.49 -13.31
CA ARG A 55 0.69 -8.41 -14.38
C ARG A 55 -0.74 -8.47 -13.88
N SER A 56 -0.92 -8.15 -12.62
CA SER A 56 -2.26 -8.15 -12.05
C SER A 56 -2.66 -6.73 -11.74
N MET A 57 -3.89 -6.59 -11.30
CA MET A 57 -4.40 -5.30 -10.88
C MET A 57 -4.07 -5.02 -9.42
N LEU A 58 -3.43 -5.96 -8.76
CA LEU A 58 -3.16 -5.83 -7.34
C LEU A 58 -1.98 -4.90 -7.10
N ARG A 59 -2.11 -4.07 -6.09
CA ARG A 59 -1.07 -3.11 -5.75
C ARG A 59 -0.52 -3.39 -4.36
N PRO A 60 0.75 -3.80 -4.26
CA PRO A 60 1.37 -3.98 -2.94
C PRO A 60 1.93 -2.67 -2.44
N CYS A 61 1.94 -2.52 -1.13
CA CYS A 61 2.53 -1.36 -0.47
C CYS A 61 3.34 -1.85 0.72
N VAL A 62 4.31 -1.05 1.14
CA VAL A 62 5.17 -1.40 2.27
C VAL A 62 5.19 -0.25 3.26
N ALA A 63 5.23 -0.61 4.54
CA ALA A 63 5.26 0.38 5.61
C ALA A 63 6.17 -0.09 6.73
N TYR A 64 7.19 0.70 7.04
CA TYR A 64 8.11 0.34 8.12
C TYR A 64 8.69 1.59 8.75
N GLY A 65 9.20 1.44 9.96
CA GLY A 65 9.82 2.54 10.65
C GLY A 65 11.06 2.99 9.91
N GLY A 66 11.29 4.28 9.90
CA GLY A 66 12.40 4.84 9.14
C GLY A 66 12.03 5.28 7.75
N TYR A 67 10.91 4.81 7.25
CA TYR A 67 10.38 5.28 5.97
C TYR A 67 9.50 6.49 6.25
N SER A 68 9.56 7.47 5.41
CA SER A 68 8.79 8.70 5.64
C SER A 68 7.31 8.39 5.78
N LYS A 69 6.74 8.86 6.88
CA LYS A 69 5.32 8.63 7.12
C LYS A 69 4.47 9.34 6.08
N GLY A 70 4.87 10.54 5.70
CA GLY A 70 4.16 11.28 4.67
C GLY A 70 4.14 10.55 3.36
N MET A 71 5.27 9.97 2.97
CA MET A 71 5.34 9.20 1.74
C MET A 71 4.52 7.92 1.84
N ASN A 72 4.49 7.31 3.02
CA ASN A 72 3.65 6.14 3.22
C ASN A 72 2.19 6.48 3.00
N ILE A 73 1.76 7.59 3.55
CA ILE A 73 0.37 8.01 3.42
C ILE A 73 0.05 8.28 1.96
N GLU A 74 0.95 8.93 1.26
CA GLU A 74 0.74 9.19 -0.15
C GLU A 74 0.62 7.93 -0.97
N GLU A 75 1.48 6.95 -0.68
CA GLU A 75 1.41 5.70 -1.40
C GLU A 75 0.11 4.97 -1.11
N LEU A 76 -0.33 4.99 0.12
CA LEU A 76 -1.58 4.34 0.47
C LEU A 76 -2.77 4.99 -0.20
N ARG A 77 -2.71 6.29 -0.39
CA ARG A 77 -3.81 6.99 -1.05
C ARG A 77 -3.99 6.59 -2.51
N LYS A 78 -2.96 6.04 -3.10
CA LYS A 78 -3.06 5.53 -4.46
C LYS A 78 -3.74 4.17 -4.52
N GLY A 79 -4.07 3.63 -3.38
CA GLY A 79 -4.71 2.33 -3.28
C GLY A 79 -3.74 1.27 -2.82
N CYS A 80 -4.23 0.30 -2.09
CA CYS A 80 -3.37 -0.76 -1.57
C CYS A 80 -4.20 -2.02 -1.43
N ASP A 81 -3.73 -3.10 -2.03
CA ASP A 81 -4.42 -4.38 -1.93
C ASP A 81 -3.67 -5.33 -1.01
N ILE A 82 -2.35 -5.24 -0.99
CA ILE A 82 -1.52 -6.06 -0.13
C ILE A 82 -0.60 -5.13 0.63
N LEU A 83 -0.76 -5.09 1.94
CA LEU A 83 0.04 -4.20 2.77
C LEU A 83 1.03 -5.03 3.59
N ILE A 84 2.31 -4.73 3.42
CA ILE A 84 3.37 -5.43 4.13
C ILE A 84 4.01 -4.41 5.05
N GLY A 85 4.19 -4.77 6.31
CA GLY A 85 4.78 -3.78 7.19
C GLY A 85 5.20 -4.31 8.54
N THR A 86 5.91 -3.45 9.25
CA THR A 86 6.33 -3.74 10.61
C THR A 86 5.24 -3.28 11.57
N PRO A 87 5.16 -3.91 12.74
CA PRO A 87 4.04 -3.64 13.65
C PRO A 87 3.89 -2.18 14.05
N GLY A 88 5.00 -1.52 14.37
CA GLY A 88 4.93 -0.14 14.83
C GLY A 88 4.32 0.79 13.80
N ARG A 89 4.81 0.71 12.56
CA ARG A 89 4.31 1.60 11.53
C ARG A 89 2.88 1.23 11.15
N LEU A 90 2.54 -0.06 11.15
CA LEU A 90 1.18 -0.46 10.85
C LEU A 90 0.22 0.08 11.90
N CYS A 91 0.61 0.04 13.16
CA CYS A 91 -0.23 0.59 14.20
C CYS A 91 -0.42 2.10 14.03
N ASP A 92 0.66 2.80 13.68
CA ASP A 92 0.56 4.23 13.43
C ASP A 92 -0.45 4.54 12.34
N LEU A 93 -0.42 3.76 11.28
CA LEU A 93 -1.31 4.00 10.14
C LEU A 93 -2.73 3.61 10.47
N MET A 94 -2.91 2.57 11.26
CA MET A 94 -4.25 2.15 11.66
C MET A 94 -4.94 3.17 12.54
N ASP A 95 -4.17 3.99 13.22
CA ASP A 95 -4.75 5.05 14.03
C ASP A 95 -5.31 6.19 13.18
N LYS A 96 -5.16 6.10 11.88
CA LYS A 96 -5.66 7.12 10.97
C LYS A 96 -6.70 6.52 10.04
N PRO A 97 -7.96 6.48 10.48
CA PRO A 97 -9.00 5.81 9.67
C PRO A 97 -9.19 6.46 8.31
N GLU A 98 -8.83 7.71 8.18
CA GLU A 98 -8.95 8.38 6.88
C GLU A 98 -7.88 7.93 5.90
N VAL A 99 -6.84 7.24 6.38
CA VAL A 99 -5.75 6.76 5.54
C VAL A 99 -5.86 5.28 5.29
N LEU A 100 -6.20 4.51 6.31
CA LEU A 100 -6.14 3.06 6.24
C LEU A 100 -7.30 2.43 6.98
N SER A 101 -7.93 1.46 6.36
CA SER A 101 -8.99 0.70 6.99
C SER A 101 -8.70 -0.79 6.79
N MET A 102 -8.87 -1.55 7.85
CA MET A 102 -8.64 -3.00 7.79
C MET A 102 -9.93 -3.78 7.57
N ASN A 103 -11.00 -3.09 7.25
CA ASN A 103 -12.30 -3.74 7.16
C ASN A 103 -12.38 -4.81 6.08
N ARG A 104 -11.55 -4.73 5.06
CA ARG A 104 -11.59 -5.70 3.98
C ARG A 104 -10.61 -6.85 4.16
N VAL A 105 -9.82 -6.84 5.20
CA VAL A 105 -8.86 -7.92 5.43
C VAL A 105 -9.62 -9.18 5.80
N LYS A 106 -9.26 -10.26 5.16
CA LYS A 106 -9.94 -11.53 5.36
C LYS A 106 -9.25 -12.43 6.36
#